data_71f2c8ae761f169c8689c44b8c64d25e
#
_entry.id   71f2c8ae761f169c8689c44b8c64d25e
#
_cell.length_a   1.000
_cell.length_b   1.000
_cell.length_c   1.000
_cell.angle_alpha   90.00
_cell.angle_beta   90.00
_cell.angle_gamma   90.00
#
_symmetry.space_group_name_H-M   'P 1'
#
loop_
_entity.id
_entity.type
_entity.pdbx_description
1 polymer ?
#
loop_
_entity_poly.entity_id
_entity_poly.type
_entity_poly.pdbx_seq_one_letter_code
_entity_poly.pdbx_strand_id
1 'polypeptide(L)'
;MRTLIIIAAICLLTATGSGRAAANETLTDFISAQGCAIGPATLVRAAEAGHGHDAIDALIKQADATDETIRTGDWIVLPSSICRIQPPDVHSKIQITDPEVAALTSDIDGYAKLGDRGCFLDGPGLMERVQVTRGWDRNRANLEYMRFLAENLRTGDLAFYTNDPLSTPPGFQILRGDCADVPEIDAIRQSQALRDREFDALIREDAANVICGRDDSPSYRFMDLVMRRTRGENTNAWMVFEVKIMTIGGGWYVGNSATQKGTPRPPLCRFQ
;
A
#
# COMPACT_ATOMS: atom_id res chain seq x y z
N MET A 1 25.92 -65.65 -29.27
CA MET A 1 25.88 -64.20 -29.65
C MET A 1 24.51 -63.68 -29.27
N ARG A 2 24.40 -62.90 -28.16
CA ARG A 2 23.17 -62.29 -27.68
C ARG A 2 23.33 -60.78 -27.82
N THR A 3 22.56 -60.20 -28.71
CA THR A 3 22.57 -58.75 -28.99
C THR A 3 21.74 -58.04 -27.97
N LEU A 4 22.35 -57.18 -27.15
CA LEU A 4 21.64 -56.26 -26.21
C LEU A 4 21.21 -55.04 -27.00
N ILE A 5 19.90 -54.75 -27.02
CA ILE A 5 19.33 -53.51 -27.54
C ILE A 5 19.14 -52.58 -26.34
N ILE A 6 19.90 -51.50 -26.30
CA ILE A 6 19.77 -50.43 -25.31
C ILE A 6 18.75 -49.42 -25.86
N ILE A 7 17.59 -49.36 -25.23
CA ILE A 7 16.57 -48.33 -25.52
C ILE A 7 16.87 -47.10 -24.62
N ALA A 8 17.38 -46.04 -25.25
CA ALA A 8 17.55 -44.77 -24.58
C ALA A 8 16.18 -44.05 -24.48
N ALA A 9 15.62 -43.95 -23.29
CA ALA A 9 14.43 -43.16 -23.02
C ALA A 9 14.84 -41.71 -22.90
N ILE A 10 14.47 -40.90 -23.88
CA ILE A 10 14.60 -39.42 -23.81
C ILE A 10 13.41 -38.87 -23.02
N CYS A 11 13.63 -38.49 -21.74
CA CYS A 11 12.70 -37.74 -20.95
C CYS A 11 12.68 -36.27 -21.48
N LEU A 12 11.66 -35.91 -22.25
CA LEU A 12 11.33 -34.50 -22.50
C LEU A 12 10.74 -33.90 -21.20
N LEU A 13 11.56 -33.13 -20.50
CA LEU A 13 11.10 -32.23 -19.45
C LEU A 13 10.39 -31.06 -20.12
N THR A 14 9.07 -31.15 -20.23
CA THR A 14 8.23 -29.98 -20.52
C THR A 14 8.19 -29.12 -19.27
N ALA A 15 9.00 -28.05 -19.26
CA ALA A 15 8.88 -26.99 -18.29
C ALA A 15 7.52 -26.28 -18.50
N THR A 16 6.51 -26.74 -17.76
CA THR A 16 5.26 -25.99 -17.62
C THR A 16 5.56 -24.75 -16.81
N GLY A 17 5.91 -23.67 -17.49
CA GLY A 17 5.93 -22.35 -16.92
C GLY A 17 4.52 -22.05 -16.40
N SER A 18 4.34 -22.11 -15.08
CA SER A 18 3.15 -21.61 -14.42
C SER A 18 3.15 -20.08 -14.56
N GLY A 19 2.78 -19.61 -15.74
CA GLY A 19 2.34 -18.24 -15.91
C GLY A 19 1.12 -18.08 -15.02
N ARG A 20 1.27 -17.38 -13.87
CA ARG A 20 0.14 -16.84 -13.15
C ARG A 20 -0.62 -16.00 -14.16
N ALA A 21 -1.76 -16.49 -14.62
CA ALA A 21 -2.72 -15.67 -15.33
C ALA A 21 -3.04 -14.52 -14.37
N ALA A 22 -2.57 -13.32 -14.70
CA ALA A 22 -3.04 -12.11 -14.05
C ALA A 22 -4.56 -12.16 -14.23
N ALA A 23 -5.30 -12.28 -13.13
CA ALA A 23 -6.74 -12.10 -13.16
C ALA A 23 -6.95 -10.75 -13.83
N ASN A 24 -7.77 -10.70 -14.88
CA ASN A 24 -8.11 -9.45 -15.55
C ASN A 24 -8.79 -8.57 -14.49
N GLU A 25 -8.04 -7.62 -13.94
CA GLU A 25 -8.54 -6.61 -13.03
C GLU A 25 -9.64 -5.84 -13.75
N THR A 26 -10.80 -5.72 -13.13
CA THR A 26 -11.86 -4.92 -13.73
C THR A 26 -11.49 -3.44 -13.70
N LEU A 27 -12.02 -2.63 -14.64
CA LEU A 27 -11.82 -1.19 -14.62
C LEU A 27 -12.24 -0.59 -13.26
N THR A 28 -13.33 -1.09 -12.67
CA THR A 28 -13.82 -0.60 -11.37
C THR A 28 -12.82 -0.89 -10.25
N ASP A 29 -12.23 -2.10 -10.21
CA ASP A 29 -11.20 -2.45 -9.22
C ASP A 29 -9.97 -1.58 -9.39
N PHE A 30 -9.51 -1.40 -10.64
CA PHE A 30 -8.41 -0.50 -10.96
C PHE A 30 -8.68 0.92 -10.46
N ILE A 31 -9.84 1.50 -10.80
CA ILE A 31 -10.21 2.87 -10.38
C ILE A 31 -10.38 2.96 -8.87
N SER A 32 -10.88 1.92 -8.19
CA SER A 32 -10.96 1.83 -6.73
C SER A 32 -9.57 1.95 -6.08
N ALA A 33 -8.59 1.22 -6.62
CA ALA A 33 -7.19 1.29 -6.18
C ALA A 33 -6.50 2.62 -6.56
N GLN A 34 -7.06 3.39 -7.50
CA GLN A 34 -6.63 4.76 -7.81
C GLN A 34 -7.34 5.82 -6.95
N GLY A 35 -8.14 5.40 -5.96
CA GLY A 35 -8.86 6.28 -5.05
C GLY A 35 -10.20 6.77 -5.60
N CYS A 36 -10.80 6.03 -6.52
CA CYS A 36 -12.02 6.44 -7.23
C CYS A 36 -11.87 7.81 -7.92
N ALA A 37 -10.64 8.22 -8.23
CA ALA A 37 -10.32 9.52 -8.79
C ALA A 37 -9.76 9.38 -10.21
N ILE A 38 -10.48 9.92 -11.18
CA ILE A 38 -10.10 9.94 -12.60
C ILE A 38 -9.52 11.31 -12.92
N GLY A 39 -8.29 11.35 -13.35
CA GLY A 39 -7.57 12.55 -13.75
C GLY A 39 -6.36 12.19 -14.59
N PRO A 40 -5.50 13.16 -14.97
CA PRO A 40 -4.42 12.94 -15.94
C PRO A 40 -3.52 11.73 -15.58
N ALA A 41 -3.11 11.62 -14.32
CA ALA A 41 -2.26 10.52 -13.88
C ALA A 41 -2.98 9.16 -13.87
N THR A 42 -4.29 9.14 -13.60
CA THR A 42 -5.10 7.91 -13.62
C THR A 42 -5.29 7.44 -15.05
N LEU A 43 -5.56 8.34 -15.99
CA LEU A 43 -5.76 8.01 -17.41
C LEU A 43 -4.51 7.36 -18.02
N VAL A 44 -3.32 7.88 -17.72
CA VAL A 44 -2.05 7.29 -18.17
C VAL A 44 -1.92 5.86 -17.64
N ARG A 45 -2.11 5.66 -16.35
CA ARG A 45 -2.01 4.33 -15.74
C ARG A 45 -3.07 3.35 -16.22
N ALA A 46 -4.28 3.82 -16.49
CA ALA A 46 -5.36 3.01 -17.03
C ALA A 46 -5.01 2.49 -18.44
N ALA A 47 -4.45 3.35 -19.28
CA ALA A 47 -3.97 2.97 -20.60
C ALA A 47 -2.83 1.93 -20.54
N GLU A 48 -1.87 2.12 -19.61
CA GLU A 48 -0.79 1.16 -19.35
C GLU A 48 -1.31 -0.20 -18.86
N ALA A 49 -2.41 -0.20 -18.09
CA ALA A 49 -3.10 -1.41 -17.61
C ALA A 49 -4.03 -2.03 -18.67
N GLY A 50 -4.16 -1.41 -19.86
CA GLY A 50 -4.96 -1.93 -20.96
C GLY A 50 -6.45 -1.56 -20.90
N HIS A 51 -6.85 -0.63 -20.04
CA HIS A 51 -8.24 -0.15 -19.99
C HIS A 51 -8.50 0.87 -21.10
N GLY A 52 -9.54 0.63 -21.90
CA GLY A 52 -9.92 1.50 -23.01
C GLY A 52 -10.60 2.81 -22.57
N HIS A 53 -10.37 3.87 -23.34
CA HIS A 53 -11.00 5.18 -23.08
C HIS A 53 -12.53 5.12 -23.02
N ASP A 54 -13.16 4.35 -23.94
CA ASP A 54 -14.61 4.22 -23.99
C ASP A 54 -15.22 3.68 -22.70
N ALA A 55 -14.52 2.74 -22.04
CA ALA A 55 -14.97 2.19 -20.76
C ALA A 55 -14.86 3.23 -19.63
N ILE A 56 -13.80 4.05 -19.64
CA ILE A 56 -13.61 5.14 -18.69
C ILE A 56 -14.68 6.23 -18.90
N ASP A 57 -14.94 6.59 -20.15
CA ASP A 57 -15.96 7.58 -20.51
C ASP A 57 -17.37 7.10 -20.11
N ALA A 58 -17.66 5.82 -20.25
CA ALA A 58 -18.92 5.24 -19.79
C ALA A 58 -19.06 5.35 -18.26
N LEU A 59 -17.99 5.08 -17.51
CA LEU A 59 -17.97 5.21 -16.06
C LEU A 59 -18.15 6.68 -15.62
N ILE A 60 -17.52 7.62 -16.31
CA ILE A 60 -17.69 9.06 -16.05
C ILE A 60 -19.13 9.50 -16.31
N LYS A 61 -19.73 9.07 -17.42
CA LYS A 61 -21.15 9.37 -17.74
C LYS A 61 -22.11 8.82 -16.70
N GLN A 62 -21.81 7.62 -16.18
CA GLN A 62 -22.62 7.04 -15.10
C GLN A 62 -22.48 7.90 -13.82
N ALA A 63 -21.30 8.39 -13.51
CA ALA A 63 -21.05 9.25 -12.35
C ALA A 63 -21.75 10.61 -12.51
N ASP A 64 -21.72 11.20 -13.70
CA ASP A 64 -22.36 12.49 -13.99
C ASP A 64 -23.91 12.44 -13.88
N ALA A 65 -24.48 11.27 -13.89
CA ALA A 65 -25.92 11.10 -13.64
C ALA A 65 -26.29 11.20 -12.14
N THR A 66 -25.28 11.38 -11.26
CA THR A 66 -25.46 11.53 -9.81
C THR A 66 -25.01 12.92 -9.37
N ASP A 67 -25.71 13.51 -8.39
CA ASP A 67 -25.33 14.79 -7.78
C ASP A 67 -24.14 14.67 -6.80
N GLU A 68 -23.67 13.44 -6.54
CA GLU A 68 -22.61 13.14 -5.58
C GLU A 68 -21.21 13.15 -6.22
N THR A 69 -21.11 13.27 -7.54
CA THR A 69 -19.85 13.30 -8.26
C THR A 69 -19.12 14.61 -7.99
N ILE A 70 -17.87 14.52 -7.55
CA ILE A 70 -17.05 15.69 -7.23
C ILE A 70 -16.13 15.98 -8.42
N ARG A 71 -16.28 17.18 -9.00
CA ARG A 71 -15.36 17.73 -9.99
C ARG A 71 -14.45 18.75 -9.32
N THR A 72 -13.13 18.59 -9.48
CA THR A 72 -12.12 19.42 -8.82
C THR A 72 -10.87 19.56 -9.70
N GLY A 73 -10.65 20.74 -10.29
CA GLY A 73 -9.65 20.91 -11.35
C GLY A 73 -9.89 19.92 -12.50
N ASP A 74 -8.86 19.25 -12.97
CA ASP A 74 -8.91 18.23 -14.03
C ASP A 74 -9.27 16.83 -13.51
N TRP A 75 -9.86 16.74 -12.32
CA TRP A 75 -10.18 15.48 -11.67
C TRP A 75 -11.68 15.30 -11.46
N ILE A 76 -12.09 14.05 -11.57
CA ILE A 76 -13.42 13.58 -11.22
C ILE A 76 -13.26 12.55 -10.12
N VAL A 77 -13.90 12.75 -8.97
CA VAL A 77 -13.96 11.76 -7.89
C VAL A 77 -15.34 11.13 -7.93
N LEU A 78 -15.36 9.83 -8.20
CA LEU A 78 -16.59 9.03 -8.31
C LEU A 78 -17.25 8.89 -6.94
N PRO A 79 -18.57 8.93 -6.85
CA PRO A 79 -19.30 8.74 -5.60
C PRO A 79 -19.19 7.31 -5.07
N SER A 80 -19.42 7.13 -3.78
CA SER A 80 -19.35 5.81 -3.13
C SER A 80 -20.37 4.81 -3.64
N SER A 81 -21.47 5.27 -4.22
CA SER A 81 -22.48 4.45 -4.89
C SER A 81 -21.99 3.78 -6.19
N ILE A 82 -20.91 4.31 -6.79
CA ILE A 82 -20.32 3.79 -8.04
C ILE A 82 -18.97 3.15 -7.78
N CYS A 83 -18.14 3.76 -6.92
CA CYS A 83 -16.78 3.34 -6.69
C CYS A 83 -16.43 3.49 -5.22
N ARG A 84 -16.07 2.38 -4.56
CA ARG A 84 -15.55 2.39 -3.19
C ARG A 84 -14.03 2.54 -3.22
N ILE A 85 -13.50 3.55 -2.55
CA ILE A 85 -12.04 3.75 -2.42
C ILE A 85 -11.45 2.59 -1.65
N GLN A 86 -10.45 1.94 -2.24
CA GLN A 86 -9.69 0.85 -1.62
C GLN A 86 -8.24 1.29 -1.39
N PRO A 87 -7.53 0.65 -0.44
CA PRO A 87 -6.08 0.80 -0.36
C PRO A 87 -5.44 0.55 -1.73
N PRO A 88 -4.47 1.39 -2.16
CA PRO A 88 -3.89 1.28 -3.48
C PRO A 88 -3.20 -0.07 -3.70
N ASP A 89 -3.36 -0.64 -4.88
CA ASP A 89 -2.58 -1.81 -5.27
C ASP A 89 -1.15 -1.39 -5.65
N VAL A 90 -0.18 -1.93 -4.94
CA VAL A 90 1.23 -1.53 -5.02
C VAL A 90 2.10 -2.76 -5.02
N HIS A 91 3.11 -2.76 -5.87
CA HIS A 91 4.14 -3.78 -5.89
C HIS A 91 5.52 -3.14 -5.70
N SER A 92 6.27 -3.67 -4.74
CA SER A 92 7.63 -3.26 -4.46
C SER A 92 8.63 -4.25 -5.04
N LYS A 93 9.82 -3.74 -5.35
CA LYS A 93 11.00 -4.57 -5.67
C LYS A 93 11.72 -5.06 -4.44
N ILE A 94 11.34 -4.61 -3.25
CA ILE A 94 11.79 -5.13 -1.96
C ILE A 94 10.76 -6.13 -1.48
N GLN A 95 11.22 -7.35 -1.16
CA GLN A 95 10.34 -8.38 -0.60
C GLN A 95 10.62 -8.53 0.89
N ILE A 96 9.58 -8.90 1.66
CA ILE A 96 9.73 -9.08 3.12
C ILE A 96 10.73 -10.20 3.49
N THR A 97 10.98 -11.11 2.55
CA THR A 97 11.94 -12.20 2.66
C THR A 97 13.35 -11.86 2.21
N ASP A 98 13.59 -10.63 1.75
CA ASP A 98 14.91 -10.22 1.28
C ASP A 98 15.91 -10.18 2.44
N PRO A 99 17.19 -10.50 2.17
CA PRO A 99 18.24 -10.51 3.21
C PRO A 99 18.46 -9.13 3.83
N GLU A 100 18.20 -8.06 3.09
CA GLU A 100 18.25 -6.68 3.61
C GLU A 100 17.21 -6.45 4.71
N VAL A 101 16.00 -7.00 4.54
CA VAL A 101 14.95 -6.92 5.56
C VAL A 101 15.33 -7.75 6.77
N ALA A 102 15.73 -9.01 6.56
CA ALA A 102 16.14 -9.91 7.64
C ALA A 102 17.31 -9.37 8.49
N ALA A 103 18.23 -8.60 7.87
CA ALA A 103 19.36 -8.00 8.57
C ALA A 103 18.97 -6.81 9.47
N LEU A 104 17.75 -6.33 9.39
CA LEU A 104 17.23 -5.18 10.15
C LEU A 104 16.08 -5.58 11.10
N THR A 105 15.85 -6.87 11.27
CA THR A 105 14.89 -7.37 12.24
C THR A 105 15.52 -7.54 13.60
N SER A 106 14.73 -7.34 14.64
CA SER A 106 15.11 -7.58 16.04
C SER A 106 13.89 -7.96 16.86
N ASP A 107 14.10 -8.37 18.10
CA ASP A 107 13.02 -8.39 19.08
C ASP A 107 12.56 -6.96 19.38
N ILE A 108 11.28 -6.79 19.73
CA ILE A 108 10.67 -5.48 19.94
C ILE A 108 11.37 -4.62 20.98
N ASP A 109 11.95 -5.26 22.00
CA ASP A 109 12.73 -4.60 23.05
C ASP A 109 14.21 -4.48 22.71
N GLY A 110 14.61 -4.95 21.55
CA GLY A 110 15.99 -5.20 21.21
C GLY A 110 16.59 -4.27 20.17
N TYR A 111 16.27 -2.98 20.20
CA TYR A 111 16.87 -1.99 19.28
C TYR A 111 18.39 -2.04 19.22
N ALA A 112 19.02 -2.46 20.32
CA ALA A 112 20.46 -2.66 20.39
C ALA A 112 20.95 -3.96 19.73
N LYS A 113 20.05 -4.82 19.27
CA LYS A 113 20.35 -6.15 18.74
C LYS A 113 19.88 -6.34 17.31
N LEU A 114 20.00 -5.30 16.48
CA LEU A 114 19.70 -5.40 15.04
C LEU A 114 20.49 -6.56 14.43
N GLY A 115 19.79 -7.42 13.68
CA GLY A 115 20.33 -8.63 13.08
C GLY A 115 20.14 -9.91 13.91
N ASP A 116 19.75 -9.82 15.16
CA ASP A 116 19.14 -10.95 15.86
C ASP A 116 17.75 -11.15 15.25
N ARG A 117 17.43 -12.37 14.86
CA ARG A 117 16.15 -12.69 14.24
C ARG A 117 15.00 -12.34 15.17
N GLY A 118 14.19 -11.37 14.78
CA GLY A 118 13.02 -10.94 15.51
C GLY A 118 11.91 -10.52 14.55
N CYS A 119 10.78 -10.11 15.10
CA CYS A 119 9.59 -9.73 14.33
C CYS A 119 9.43 -8.22 14.19
N PHE A 120 10.36 -7.45 14.70
CA PHE A 120 10.37 -6.00 14.59
C PHE A 120 11.38 -5.54 13.54
N LEU A 121 10.93 -4.74 12.57
CA LEU A 121 11.75 -4.19 11.48
C LEU A 121 12.07 -2.72 11.73
N ASP A 122 13.35 -2.37 11.74
CA ASP A 122 13.80 -0.98 11.68
C ASP A 122 13.53 -0.40 10.28
N GLY A 123 12.42 0.28 10.17
CA GLY A 123 11.95 0.84 8.89
C GLY A 123 12.93 1.82 8.26
N PRO A 124 13.40 2.88 8.96
CA PRO A 124 14.33 3.85 8.38
C PRO A 124 15.64 3.23 7.89
N GLY A 125 16.19 2.26 8.61
CA GLY A 125 17.42 1.56 8.24
C GLY A 125 17.30 0.79 6.93
N LEU A 126 16.11 0.30 6.59
CA LEU A 126 15.89 -0.45 5.33
C LEU A 126 16.14 0.41 4.09
N MET A 127 15.70 1.66 4.09
CA MET A 127 15.96 2.57 2.96
C MET A 127 17.45 2.76 2.71
N GLU A 128 18.23 2.98 3.77
CA GLU A 128 19.68 3.15 3.68
C GLU A 128 20.36 1.84 3.24
N ARG A 129 19.90 0.73 3.78
CA ARG A 129 20.47 -0.58 3.45
C ARG A 129 20.33 -0.91 1.97
N VAL A 130 19.15 -0.73 1.36
CA VAL A 130 18.93 -1.03 -0.06
C VAL A 130 19.69 -0.07 -1.00
N GLN A 131 19.96 1.17 -0.59
CA GLN A 131 20.86 2.06 -1.34
C GLN A 131 22.25 1.43 -1.49
N VAL A 132 22.80 0.91 -0.39
CA VAL A 132 24.14 0.32 -0.38
C VAL A 132 24.16 -1.02 -1.11
N THR A 133 23.24 -1.92 -0.78
CA THR A 133 23.29 -3.32 -1.28
C THR A 133 22.86 -3.45 -2.74
N ARG A 134 21.94 -2.61 -3.21
CA ARG A 134 21.40 -2.66 -4.59
C ARG A 134 21.94 -1.55 -5.50
N GLY A 135 22.78 -0.66 -4.96
CA GLY A 135 23.31 0.47 -5.73
C GLY A 135 22.23 1.45 -6.23
N TRP A 136 21.13 1.57 -5.48
CA TRP A 136 20.06 2.49 -5.85
C TRP A 136 20.37 3.91 -5.42
N ASP A 137 20.03 4.88 -6.26
CA ASP A 137 20.02 6.26 -5.82
C ASP A 137 18.96 6.47 -4.71
N ARG A 138 19.11 7.57 -3.99
CA ARG A 138 18.27 7.87 -2.84
C ARG A 138 16.79 7.98 -3.16
N ASN A 139 16.43 8.54 -4.31
CA ASN A 139 15.03 8.70 -4.72
C ASN A 139 14.40 7.36 -5.05
N ARG A 140 15.12 6.51 -5.81
CA ARG A 140 14.67 5.16 -6.11
C ARG A 140 14.51 4.32 -4.84
N ALA A 141 15.48 4.37 -3.94
CA ALA A 141 15.42 3.64 -2.68
C ALA A 141 14.22 4.10 -1.83
N ASN A 142 13.99 5.41 -1.72
CA ASN A 142 12.82 5.95 -1.03
C ASN A 142 11.50 5.49 -1.66
N LEU A 143 11.38 5.56 -2.99
CA LEU A 143 10.17 5.14 -3.69
C LEU A 143 9.87 3.66 -3.46
N GLU A 144 10.86 2.80 -3.62
CA GLU A 144 10.69 1.35 -3.41
C GLU A 144 10.45 1.00 -1.95
N TYR A 145 11.07 1.73 -1.01
CA TYR A 145 10.78 1.61 0.42
C TYR A 145 9.33 1.97 0.75
N MET A 146 8.84 3.09 0.23
CA MET A 146 7.43 3.49 0.44
C MET A 146 6.46 2.49 -0.18
N ARG A 147 6.80 1.92 -1.34
CA ARG A 147 6.02 0.84 -1.96
C ARG A 147 6.04 -0.43 -1.12
N PHE A 148 7.20 -0.82 -0.61
CA PHE A 148 7.36 -1.96 0.28
C PHE A 148 6.45 -1.84 1.50
N LEU A 149 6.47 -0.68 2.16
CA LEU A 149 5.61 -0.44 3.31
C LEU A 149 4.13 -0.51 2.93
N ALA A 150 3.75 0.17 1.83
CA ALA A 150 2.35 0.21 1.38
C ALA A 150 1.82 -1.18 1.00
N GLU A 151 2.59 -1.97 0.27
CA GLU A 151 2.25 -3.34 -0.10
C GLU A 151 2.01 -4.21 1.13
N ASN A 152 2.96 -4.23 2.07
CA ASN A 152 2.90 -5.11 3.22
C ASN A 152 1.90 -4.63 4.29
N LEU A 153 1.63 -3.32 4.41
CA LEU A 153 0.53 -2.80 5.22
C LEU A 153 -0.83 -3.21 4.63
N ARG A 154 -0.98 -3.15 3.31
CA ARG A 154 -2.21 -3.55 2.62
C ARG A 154 -2.48 -5.05 2.73
N THR A 155 -1.46 -5.88 2.55
CA THR A 155 -1.60 -7.34 2.67
C THR A 155 -1.72 -7.81 4.12
N GLY A 156 -1.43 -6.93 5.09
CA GLY A 156 -1.41 -7.26 6.50
C GLY A 156 -0.14 -7.96 6.96
N ASP A 157 0.90 -8.02 6.12
CA ASP A 157 2.20 -8.62 6.49
C ASP A 157 3.06 -7.71 7.37
N LEU A 158 2.71 -6.42 7.43
CA LEU A 158 3.26 -5.42 8.36
C LEU A 158 2.15 -4.68 9.11
N ALA A 159 2.47 -4.18 10.29
CA ALA A 159 1.66 -3.23 11.04
C ALA A 159 2.53 -2.28 11.84
N PHE A 160 2.01 -1.09 12.13
CA PHE A 160 2.52 -0.19 13.16
C PHE A 160 1.97 -0.54 14.54
N TYR A 161 1.70 -1.78 14.82
CA TYR A 161 1.11 -2.15 16.07
C TYR A 161 2.16 -2.34 17.16
N THR A 162 1.88 -1.81 18.35
CA THR A 162 2.67 -2.02 19.56
C THR A 162 1.79 -1.86 20.79
N ASN A 163 2.06 -2.65 21.83
CA ASN A 163 1.38 -2.55 23.13
C ASN A 163 1.73 -1.28 23.88
N ASP A 164 2.94 -0.79 23.66
CA ASP A 164 3.43 0.43 24.29
C ASP A 164 4.00 1.37 23.21
N PRO A 165 3.15 2.18 22.58
CA PRO A 165 3.56 3.09 21.53
C PRO A 165 4.54 4.17 22.00
N LEU A 166 4.68 4.38 23.32
CA LEU A 166 5.62 5.34 23.87
C LEU A 166 7.01 4.75 24.09
N SER A 167 7.08 3.44 24.30
CA SER A 167 8.36 2.74 24.52
C SER A 167 8.88 2.04 23.28
N THR A 168 8.03 1.77 22.31
CA THR A 168 8.43 1.09 21.08
C THR A 168 9.09 2.06 20.12
N PRO A 169 10.27 1.72 19.63
CA PRO A 169 10.99 2.53 18.65
C PRO A 169 10.19 2.66 17.33
N PRO A 170 10.46 3.68 16.49
CA PRO A 170 9.82 3.79 15.19
C PRO A 170 10.22 2.63 14.27
N GLY A 171 9.26 1.79 13.90
CA GLY A 171 9.46 0.62 13.05
C GLY A 171 8.15 -0.11 12.79
N PHE A 172 8.26 -1.33 12.30
CA PHE A 172 7.10 -2.11 11.89
C PHE A 172 7.15 -3.52 12.49
N GLN A 173 6.01 -3.99 12.95
CA GLN A 173 5.81 -5.38 13.31
C GLN A 173 5.62 -6.21 12.03
N ILE A 174 6.48 -7.20 11.81
CA ILE A 174 6.30 -8.23 10.78
C ILE A 174 5.27 -9.25 11.29
N LEU A 175 4.36 -9.66 10.42
CA LEU A 175 3.23 -10.55 10.74
C LEU A 175 3.17 -11.78 9.81
N ARG A 176 4.33 -12.23 9.34
CA ARG A 176 4.44 -13.32 8.35
C ARG A 176 5.53 -14.32 8.74
N GLY A 177 5.39 -15.57 8.27
CA GLY A 177 6.35 -16.62 8.57
C GLY A 177 6.36 -16.95 10.06
N ASP A 178 7.56 -16.99 10.66
CA ASP A 178 7.74 -17.24 12.09
C ASP A 178 7.14 -16.13 12.98
N CYS A 179 6.79 -14.98 12.38
CA CYS A 179 6.17 -13.84 13.06
C CYS A 179 4.63 -13.80 12.90
N ALA A 180 4.02 -14.87 12.39
CA ALA A 180 2.55 -14.92 12.23
C ALA A 180 1.80 -14.98 13.56
N ASP A 181 2.44 -15.47 14.60
CA ASP A 181 1.87 -15.71 15.93
C ASP A 181 2.47 -14.77 17.00
N VAL A 182 2.75 -13.52 16.62
CA VAL A 182 3.23 -12.51 17.59
C VAL A 182 2.18 -12.25 18.66
N PRO A 183 2.59 -11.81 19.87
CA PRO A 183 1.64 -11.35 20.87
C PRO A 183 0.66 -10.33 20.26
N GLU A 184 -0.59 -10.32 20.74
CA GLU A 184 -1.66 -9.41 20.28
C GLU A 184 -2.05 -9.52 18.80
N ILE A 185 -1.70 -10.60 18.10
CA ILE A 185 -2.02 -10.79 16.69
C ILE A 185 -3.52 -10.58 16.40
N ASP A 186 -4.40 -11.02 17.29
CA ASP A 186 -5.84 -10.83 17.13
C ASP A 186 -6.24 -9.35 17.17
N ALA A 187 -5.66 -8.56 18.07
CA ALA A 187 -5.89 -7.12 18.15
C ALA A 187 -5.35 -6.40 16.92
N ILE A 188 -4.18 -6.81 16.42
CA ILE A 188 -3.60 -6.29 15.18
C ILE A 188 -4.52 -6.57 13.99
N ARG A 189 -5.00 -7.81 13.85
CA ARG A 189 -5.91 -8.21 12.77
C ARG A 189 -7.25 -7.49 12.83
N GLN A 190 -7.79 -7.28 14.02
CA GLN A 190 -9.01 -6.46 14.22
C GLN A 190 -8.77 -5.02 13.77
N SER A 191 -7.65 -4.41 14.13
CA SER A 191 -7.29 -3.05 13.70
C SER A 191 -7.13 -2.96 12.19
N GLN A 192 -6.50 -3.95 11.54
CA GLN A 192 -6.36 -4.01 10.08
C GLN A 192 -7.73 -4.12 9.39
N ALA A 193 -8.60 -5.01 9.87
CA ALA A 193 -9.95 -5.17 9.33
C ALA A 193 -10.79 -3.89 9.50
N LEU A 194 -10.65 -3.19 10.62
CA LEU A 194 -11.30 -1.92 10.87
C LEU A 194 -10.81 -0.83 9.92
N ARG A 195 -9.49 -0.72 9.72
CA ARG A 195 -8.88 0.19 8.75
C ARG A 195 -9.44 -0.01 7.36
N ASP A 196 -9.47 -1.25 6.88
CA ASP A 196 -9.91 -1.58 5.53
C ASP A 196 -11.42 -1.34 5.34
N ARG A 197 -12.22 -1.60 6.40
CA ARG A 197 -13.65 -1.29 6.42
C ARG A 197 -13.91 0.21 6.31
N GLU A 198 -13.17 1.02 7.04
CA GLU A 198 -13.36 2.47 7.14
C GLU A 198 -12.58 3.27 6.10
N PHE A 199 -11.71 2.63 5.30
CA PHE A 199 -10.76 3.31 4.41
C PHE A 199 -11.43 4.32 3.48
N ASP A 200 -12.50 3.92 2.76
CA ASP A 200 -13.24 4.81 1.85
C ASP A 200 -13.78 6.04 2.57
N ALA A 201 -14.42 5.83 3.69
CA ALA A 201 -15.05 6.89 4.46
C ALA A 201 -14.01 7.83 5.08
N LEU A 202 -12.89 7.29 5.59
CA LEU A 202 -11.80 8.10 6.14
C LEU A 202 -11.21 9.02 5.08
N ILE A 203 -10.94 8.51 3.87
CA ILE A 203 -10.39 9.31 2.77
C ILE A 203 -11.37 10.39 2.33
N ARG A 204 -12.65 10.06 2.11
CA ARG A 204 -13.64 11.03 1.61
C ARG A 204 -13.94 12.13 2.62
N GLU A 205 -14.08 11.78 3.89
CA GLU A 205 -14.41 12.76 4.94
C GLU A 205 -13.23 13.68 5.24
N ASP A 206 -11.99 13.18 5.23
CA ASP A 206 -10.81 14.03 5.40
C ASP A 206 -10.60 14.95 4.20
N ALA A 207 -10.72 14.42 2.98
CA ALA A 207 -10.55 15.17 1.74
C ALA A 207 -11.50 16.37 1.60
N ALA A 208 -12.67 16.32 2.21
CA ALA A 208 -13.61 17.45 2.19
C ALA A 208 -13.03 18.74 2.79
N ASN A 209 -11.98 18.61 3.59
CA ASN A 209 -11.36 19.71 4.31
C ASN A 209 -9.91 19.98 3.90
N VAL A 210 -9.37 19.25 2.93
CA VAL A 210 -7.98 19.39 2.46
C VAL A 210 -7.97 20.10 1.10
N ILE A 211 -7.16 21.14 0.98
CA ILE A 211 -6.97 21.86 -0.27
C ILE A 211 -5.69 21.37 -0.93
N CYS A 212 -5.80 20.92 -2.19
CA CYS A 212 -4.65 20.48 -2.96
C CYS A 212 -3.62 21.59 -3.10
N GLY A 213 -2.35 21.27 -2.88
CA GLY A 213 -1.25 22.24 -2.95
C GLY A 213 -0.98 23.00 -1.66
N ARG A 214 -1.80 22.84 -0.61
CA ARG A 214 -1.49 23.33 0.73
C ARG A 214 -0.86 22.23 1.59
N ASP A 215 -0.19 22.64 2.70
CA ASP A 215 0.36 21.68 3.65
C ASP A 215 -0.75 20.77 4.21
N ASP A 216 -0.57 19.48 4.03
CA ASP A 216 -1.49 18.43 4.43
C ASP A 216 -0.94 17.60 5.61
N SER A 217 -0.10 18.19 6.45
CA SER A 217 0.41 17.51 7.65
C SER A 217 -0.72 16.75 8.32
N PRO A 218 -0.49 15.50 8.80
CA PRO A 218 -1.51 14.71 9.48
C PRO A 218 -2.08 15.57 10.61
N SER A 219 -3.28 16.07 10.41
CA SER A 219 -3.89 16.95 11.38
C SER A 219 -4.45 16.11 12.52
N TYR A 220 -4.47 16.66 13.71
CA TYR A 220 -5.24 16.13 14.83
C TYR A 220 -6.67 15.79 14.40
N ARG A 221 -7.21 16.52 13.42
CA ARG A 221 -8.51 16.26 12.81
C ARG A 221 -8.64 14.86 12.20
N PHE A 222 -7.60 14.34 11.49
CA PHE A 222 -7.66 12.99 10.93
C PHE A 222 -7.61 11.93 12.04
N MET A 223 -6.85 12.16 13.10
CA MET A 223 -6.89 11.30 14.30
C MET A 223 -8.26 11.33 14.96
N ASP A 224 -8.86 12.51 15.17
CA ASP A 224 -10.20 12.65 15.71
C ASP A 224 -11.26 11.95 14.85
N LEU A 225 -11.09 12.01 13.52
CA LEU A 225 -11.96 11.32 12.57
C LEU A 225 -11.87 9.80 12.76
N VAL A 226 -10.65 9.24 12.82
CA VAL A 226 -10.44 7.82 13.10
C VAL A 226 -11.10 7.44 14.42
N MET A 227 -10.85 8.18 15.49
CA MET A 227 -11.44 7.90 16.81
C MET A 227 -12.97 7.93 16.81
N ARG A 228 -13.59 8.89 16.12
CA ARG A 228 -15.05 8.98 15.99
C ARG A 228 -15.65 7.81 15.22
N ARG A 229 -15.00 7.40 14.12
CA ARG A 229 -15.49 6.30 13.27
C ARG A 229 -15.34 4.95 13.93
N THR A 230 -14.29 4.77 14.69
CA THR A 230 -14.01 3.49 15.34
C THR A 230 -14.75 3.33 16.67
N ARG A 231 -15.35 4.40 17.22
CA ARG A 231 -16.20 4.39 18.43
C ARG A 231 -15.63 3.62 19.62
N GLY A 232 -14.32 3.66 19.80
CA GLY A 232 -13.64 2.95 20.87
C GLY A 232 -13.44 1.44 20.60
N GLU A 233 -13.69 0.96 19.40
CA GLU A 233 -13.18 -0.33 18.97
C GLU A 233 -11.65 -0.32 19.10
N ASN A 234 -11.05 -1.48 19.34
CA ASN A 234 -9.62 -1.59 19.53
C ASN A 234 -8.89 -1.17 18.26
N THR A 235 -8.35 0.03 18.25
CA THR A 235 -7.69 0.62 17.10
C THR A 235 -6.22 0.81 17.39
N ASN A 236 -5.42 0.50 16.38
CA ASN A 236 -4.04 0.89 16.36
C ASN A 236 -3.94 2.43 16.34
N ALA A 237 -3.27 3.02 17.33
CA ALA A 237 -3.00 4.45 17.37
C ALA A 237 -2.27 4.97 16.11
N TRP A 238 -1.58 4.08 15.39
CA TRP A 238 -0.84 4.35 14.17
C TRP A 238 -1.63 4.19 12.87
N MET A 239 -2.91 3.83 12.93
CA MET A 239 -3.77 3.65 11.74
C MET A 239 -3.72 4.85 10.78
N VAL A 240 -3.66 6.06 11.32
CA VAL A 240 -3.50 7.30 10.54
C VAL A 240 -2.24 7.26 9.67
N PHE A 241 -1.13 6.80 10.24
CA PHE A 241 0.14 6.69 9.53
C PHE A 241 0.11 5.55 8.52
N GLU A 242 -0.52 4.42 8.82
CA GLU A 242 -0.69 3.31 7.88
C GLU A 242 -1.44 3.76 6.63
N VAL A 243 -2.59 4.43 6.80
CA VAL A 243 -3.37 5.00 5.69
C VAL A 243 -2.51 5.96 4.86
N LYS A 244 -1.76 6.85 5.52
CA LYS A 244 -0.90 7.82 4.84
C LYS A 244 0.23 7.15 4.06
N ILE A 245 0.91 6.17 4.63
CA ILE A 245 1.97 5.42 3.95
C ILE A 245 1.41 4.68 2.73
N MET A 246 0.27 4.02 2.87
CA MET A 246 -0.37 3.34 1.73
C MET A 246 -0.67 4.31 0.59
N THR A 247 -1.20 5.49 0.89
CA THR A 247 -1.51 6.49 -0.14
C THR A 247 -0.26 7.10 -0.78
N ILE A 248 0.82 7.32 -0.02
CA ILE A 248 2.11 7.79 -0.57
C ILE A 248 2.72 6.71 -1.47
N GLY A 249 2.86 5.48 -0.97
CA GLY A 249 3.42 4.35 -1.73
C GLY A 249 2.60 4.01 -2.96
N GLY A 250 1.27 4.21 -2.91
CA GLY A 250 0.32 4.06 -4.02
C GLY A 250 0.38 5.19 -5.05
N GLY A 251 1.25 6.19 -4.85
CA GLY A 251 1.41 7.30 -5.81
C GLY A 251 0.24 8.29 -5.82
N TRP A 252 -0.46 8.44 -4.68
CA TRP A 252 -1.47 9.49 -4.52
C TRP A 252 -0.87 10.82 -4.08
N TYR A 253 0.47 10.87 -3.96
CA TYR A 253 1.27 12.06 -3.75
C TYR A 253 2.17 12.30 -4.97
N VAL A 254 1.97 13.43 -5.65
CA VAL A 254 2.76 13.84 -6.82
C VAL A 254 4.06 14.48 -6.34
N GLY A 255 5.19 14.10 -6.95
CA GLY A 255 6.50 14.63 -6.61
C GLY A 255 7.09 14.08 -5.30
N ASN A 256 6.62 12.93 -4.82
CA ASN A 256 7.27 12.23 -3.72
C ASN A 256 8.72 11.90 -4.08
N SER A 257 9.63 12.19 -3.18
CA SER A 257 11.07 11.93 -3.31
C SER A 257 11.70 11.69 -1.95
N ALA A 258 12.98 11.39 -1.91
CA ALA A 258 13.73 11.19 -0.66
C ALA A 258 13.82 12.44 0.24
N THR A 259 13.50 13.61 -0.28
CA THR A 259 13.58 14.89 0.44
C THR A 259 12.22 15.59 0.57
N GLN A 260 11.21 15.10 -0.15
CA GLN A 260 9.88 15.71 -0.18
C GLN A 260 8.80 14.62 -0.15
N LYS A 261 7.84 14.75 0.72
CA LYS A 261 6.67 13.89 0.80
C LYS A 261 5.83 13.91 -0.49
N GLY A 262 5.92 14.99 -1.24
CA GLY A 262 5.07 15.27 -2.38
C GLY A 262 3.75 15.96 -1.99
N THR A 263 2.95 16.28 -3.01
CA THR A 263 1.67 16.97 -2.86
C THR A 263 0.53 15.98 -3.08
N PRO A 264 -0.48 15.93 -2.20
CA PRO A 264 -1.63 15.06 -2.39
C PRO A 264 -2.41 15.45 -3.63
N ARG A 265 -2.96 14.43 -4.32
CA ARG A 265 -3.92 14.60 -5.40
C ARG A 265 -5.30 14.09 -4.96
N PRO A 266 -6.38 14.41 -5.70
CA PRO A 266 -7.67 13.75 -5.47
C PRO A 266 -7.51 12.21 -5.51
N PRO A 267 -8.15 11.45 -4.61
CA PRO A 267 -9.22 11.89 -3.71
C PRO A 267 -8.78 12.49 -2.37
N LEU A 268 -7.48 12.68 -2.11
CA LEU A 268 -6.98 13.14 -0.80
C LEU A 268 -7.22 14.63 -0.53
N CYS A 269 -7.57 15.40 -1.54
CA CYS A 269 -7.77 16.84 -1.46
C CYS A 269 -8.68 17.34 -2.58
N ARG A 270 -9.10 18.60 -2.51
CA ARG A 270 -9.88 19.29 -3.54
C ARG A 270 -9.15 20.57 -4.00
N PHE A 271 -9.14 20.83 -5.30
CA PHE A 271 -8.75 22.13 -5.83
C PHE A 271 -9.86 23.17 -5.56
N GLN A 272 -9.46 24.38 -5.27
CA GLN A 272 -10.37 25.53 -5.10
C GLN A 272 -10.69 26.15 -6.45
#